data_87ce25c9041a1c13fb9e627bd6a5f054
#
_entry.id   87ce25c9041a1c13fb9e627bd6a5f054
#
_cell.length_a   1.000
_cell.length_b   1.000
_cell.length_c   1.000
_cell.angle_alpha   90.00
_cell.angle_beta   90.00
_cell.angle_gamma   90.00
#
_symmetry.space_group_name_H-M   'P 1'
#
loop_
_entity.id
_entity.type
_entity.pdbx_description
1 polymer ?
#
loop_
_entity_poly.entity_id
_entity_poly.type
_entity_poly.pdbx_seq_one_letter_code
_entity_poly.pdbx_strand_id
1 'polypeptide(L)'
;MWLSILAIFFGAGFGALLRAGFNVLTIGATSIIPLGTLLSNMVGGYLVGLAVAYFGNNPQLSPEWKLLVVTGFLGGLTTFSSFSAEVVGFIQRGEFTWALGTAMLHLVGSLVLTFLGILTYQALK
;
A
#
# COMPACT_ATOMS: atom_id res chain seq x y z
N MET A 1 -22.22 12.73 -4.82
CA MET A 1 -22.25 11.39 -4.21
C MET A 1 -21.89 10.29 -5.19
N TRP A 2 -22.52 10.28 -6.37
CA TRP A 2 -22.21 9.25 -7.38
C TRP A 2 -20.76 9.27 -7.83
N LEU A 3 -20.19 10.47 -8.03
CA LEU A 3 -18.79 10.60 -8.40
C LEU A 3 -17.86 10.03 -7.33
N SER A 4 -18.19 10.22 -6.06
CA SER A 4 -17.39 9.65 -4.96
C SER A 4 -17.40 8.13 -5.00
N ILE A 5 -18.59 7.53 -5.20
CA ILE A 5 -18.74 6.07 -5.28
C ILE A 5 -17.94 5.53 -6.47
N LEU A 6 -18.07 6.15 -7.63
CA LEU A 6 -17.36 5.72 -8.84
C LEU A 6 -15.85 5.88 -8.69
N ALA A 7 -15.41 6.98 -8.08
CA ALA A 7 -13.98 7.21 -7.84
C ALA A 7 -13.39 6.11 -6.97
N ILE A 8 -14.05 5.78 -5.86
CA ILE A 8 -13.60 4.72 -4.96
C ILE A 8 -13.62 3.37 -5.67
N PHE A 9 -14.73 3.06 -6.36
CA PHE A 9 -14.91 1.76 -7.02
C PHE A 9 -13.82 1.52 -8.07
N PHE A 10 -13.63 2.46 -8.99
CA PHE A 10 -12.66 2.28 -10.07
C PHE A 10 -11.23 2.37 -9.54
N GLY A 11 -10.96 3.30 -8.62
CA GLY A 11 -9.65 3.40 -8.00
C GLY A 11 -9.27 2.11 -7.31
N ALA A 12 -10.16 1.57 -6.48
CA ALA A 12 -9.92 0.32 -5.74
C ALA A 12 -9.71 -0.86 -6.69
N GLY A 13 -10.49 -0.95 -7.76
CA GLY A 13 -10.35 -2.00 -8.75
C GLY A 13 -8.97 -1.97 -9.41
N PHE A 14 -8.52 -0.80 -9.85
CA PHE A 14 -7.18 -0.67 -10.43
C PHE A 14 -6.08 -0.98 -9.42
N GLY A 15 -6.22 -0.50 -8.18
CA GLY A 15 -5.25 -0.80 -7.12
C GLY A 15 -5.15 -2.28 -6.82
N ALA A 16 -6.30 -2.95 -6.68
CA ALA A 16 -6.35 -4.38 -6.43
C ALA A 16 -5.75 -5.18 -7.58
N LEU A 17 -5.98 -4.76 -8.82
CA LEU A 17 -5.41 -5.42 -10.00
C LEU A 17 -3.90 -5.24 -10.05
N LEU A 18 -3.39 -4.07 -9.69
CA LEU A 18 -1.95 -3.86 -9.62
C LEU A 18 -1.32 -4.74 -8.53
N ARG A 19 -1.99 -4.85 -7.38
CA ARG A 19 -1.53 -5.75 -6.32
C ARG A 19 -1.50 -7.20 -6.80
N ALA A 20 -2.54 -7.64 -7.49
CA ALA A 20 -2.56 -8.97 -8.09
C ALA A 20 -1.41 -9.14 -9.09
N GLY A 21 -1.09 -8.10 -9.85
CA GLY A 21 0.06 -8.11 -10.76
C GLY A 21 1.38 -8.30 -10.04
N PHE A 22 1.58 -7.62 -8.92
CA PHE A 22 2.79 -7.81 -8.11
C PHE A 22 2.89 -9.25 -7.58
N ASN A 23 1.76 -9.83 -7.20
CA ASN A 23 1.75 -11.23 -6.76
C ASN A 23 2.17 -12.18 -7.89
N VAL A 24 1.67 -11.94 -9.11
CA VAL A 24 2.03 -12.76 -10.27
C VAL A 24 3.52 -12.61 -10.60
N LEU A 25 4.02 -11.37 -10.60
CA LEU A 25 5.44 -11.11 -10.94
C LEU A 25 6.41 -11.73 -9.94
N THR A 26 5.99 -11.92 -8.69
CA THR A 26 6.86 -12.46 -7.65
C THR A 26 6.62 -13.93 -7.34
N ILE A 27 5.76 -14.60 -8.11
CA ILE A 27 5.34 -15.97 -7.82
C ILE A 27 6.50 -16.97 -7.86
N GLY A 28 7.52 -16.72 -8.70
CA GLY A 28 8.70 -17.56 -8.82
C GLY A 28 9.82 -17.21 -7.85
N ALA A 29 9.65 -16.20 -7.02
CA ALA A 29 10.70 -15.78 -6.08
C ALA A 29 10.84 -16.79 -4.94
N THR A 30 12.09 -17.02 -4.50
CA THR A 30 12.40 -18.01 -3.47
C THR A 30 12.44 -17.41 -2.07
N SER A 31 11.80 -16.26 -1.86
CA SER A 31 11.75 -15.61 -0.56
C SER A 31 10.79 -16.32 0.40
N ILE A 32 11.18 -16.40 1.67
CA ILE A 32 10.30 -16.94 2.71
C ILE A 32 9.15 -15.97 2.97
N ILE A 33 9.43 -14.67 2.95
CA ILE A 33 8.41 -13.64 3.08
C ILE A 33 7.77 -13.40 1.72
N PRO A 34 6.42 -13.47 1.61
CA PRO A 34 5.75 -13.20 0.34
C PRO A 34 6.06 -11.80 -0.18
N LEU A 35 6.70 -11.72 -1.34
CA LEU A 35 7.18 -10.45 -1.88
C LEU A 35 6.08 -9.62 -2.52
N GLY A 36 5.03 -10.26 -3.04
CA GLY A 36 3.94 -9.51 -3.67
C GLY A 36 3.22 -8.60 -2.69
N THR A 37 2.88 -9.13 -1.52
CA THR A 37 2.25 -8.35 -0.44
C THR A 37 3.19 -7.25 0.06
N LEU A 38 4.46 -7.59 0.26
CA LEU A 38 5.45 -6.64 0.72
C LEU A 38 5.61 -5.50 -0.29
N LEU A 39 5.78 -5.83 -1.56
CA LEU A 39 5.95 -4.85 -2.61
C LEU A 39 4.73 -3.93 -2.72
N SER A 40 3.52 -4.49 -2.67
CA SER A 40 2.29 -3.71 -2.71
C SER A 40 2.22 -2.71 -1.55
N ASN A 41 2.55 -3.15 -0.35
CA ASN A 41 2.49 -2.29 0.83
C ASN A 41 3.61 -1.25 0.84
N MET A 42 4.81 -1.60 0.37
CA MET A 42 5.93 -0.65 0.30
C MET A 42 5.69 0.41 -0.76
N VAL A 43 5.31 0.02 -1.96
CA VAL A 43 4.97 0.96 -3.04
C VAL A 43 3.80 1.83 -2.62
N GLY A 44 2.75 1.23 -2.06
CA GLY A 44 1.59 1.96 -1.58
C GLY A 44 1.93 2.94 -0.47
N GLY A 45 2.80 2.54 0.46
CA GLY A 45 3.26 3.42 1.54
C GLY A 45 3.96 4.66 1.01
N TYR A 46 4.87 4.48 0.05
CA TYR A 46 5.56 5.61 -0.57
C TYR A 46 4.57 6.53 -1.31
N LEU A 47 3.69 5.94 -2.11
CA LEU A 47 2.72 6.70 -2.90
C LEU A 47 1.72 7.45 -2.02
N VAL A 48 1.32 6.87 -0.87
CA VAL A 48 0.40 7.58 0.01
C VAL A 48 1.08 8.81 0.63
N GLY A 49 2.39 8.73 0.89
CA GLY A 49 3.16 9.88 1.36
C GLY A 49 3.14 11.01 0.33
N LEU A 50 3.42 10.68 -0.93
CA LEU A 50 3.34 11.65 -2.03
C LEU A 50 1.93 12.25 -2.13
N ALA A 51 0.90 11.40 -2.07
CA ALA A 51 -0.48 11.81 -2.24
C ALA A 51 -0.95 12.72 -1.10
N VAL A 52 -0.63 12.36 0.14
CA VAL A 52 -1.02 13.16 1.31
C VAL A 52 -0.40 14.55 1.23
N ALA A 53 0.89 14.62 0.86
CA ALA A 53 1.57 15.90 0.72
C ALA A 53 0.96 16.71 -0.43
N TYR A 54 0.71 16.07 -1.57
CA TYR A 54 0.15 16.74 -2.74
C TYR A 54 -1.25 17.31 -2.45
N PHE A 55 -2.14 16.49 -1.91
CA PHE A 55 -3.51 16.96 -1.62
C PHE A 55 -3.56 17.96 -0.49
N GLY A 56 -2.64 17.85 0.47
CA GLY A 56 -2.52 18.84 1.55
C GLY A 56 -2.12 20.21 1.05
N ASN A 57 -1.35 20.27 -0.04
CA ASN A 57 -0.91 21.53 -0.64
C ASN A 57 -1.82 22.02 -1.77
N ASN A 58 -2.86 21.27 -2.08
CA ASN A 58 -3.80 21.63 -3.16
C ASN A 58 -5.24 21.44 -2.68
N PRO A 59 -5.66 22.18 -1.62
CA PRO A 59 -7.00 21.98 -1.04
C PRO A 59 -8.13 22.42 -1.96
N GLN A 60 -7.82 23.14 -3.05
CA GLN A 60 -8.81 23.58 -4.03
C GLN A 60 -9.28 22.46 -4.94
N LEU A 61 -8.56 21.33 -4.98
CA LEU A 61 -8.95 20.20 -5.83
C LEU A 61 -10.25 19.58 -5.33
N SER A 62 -11.03 19.07 -6.28
CA SER A 62 -12.26 18.35 -5.95
C SER A 62 -11.96 17.15 -5.04
N PRO A 63 -12.78 16.92 -3.99
CA PRO A 63 -12.57 15.79 -3.09
C PRO A 63 -12.53 14.43 -3.77
N GLU A 64 -13.17 14.29 -4.92
CA GLU A 64 -13.20 13.03 -5.67
C GLU A 64 -11.82 12.59 -6.12
N TRP A 65 -10.89 13.53 -6.38
CA TRP A 65 -9.52 13.17 -6.73
C TRP A 65 -8.81 12.44 -5.60
N LYS A 66 -8.98 12.92 -4.36
CA LYS A 66 -8.40 12.25 -3.19
C LYS A 66 -9.06 10.89 -2.95
N LEU A 67 -10.37 10.81 -3.16
CA LEU A 67 -11.09 9.53 -3.04
C LEU A 67 -10.61 8.53 -4.09
N LEU A 68 -10.39 8.98 -5.32
CA LEU A 68 -9.90 8.11 -6.39
C LEU A 68 -8.50 7.57 -6.06
N VAL A 69 -7.59 8.45 -5.68
CA VAL A 69 -6.17 8.11 -5.51
C VAL A 69 -5.91 7.45 -4.17
N VAL A 70 -6.35 8.06 -3.07
CA VAL A 70 -6.00 7.57 -1.73
C VAL A 70 -6.94 6.46 -1.29
N THR A 71 -8.22 6.77 -1.17
CA THR A 71 -9.19 5.80 -0.67
C THR A 71 -9.36 4.63 -1.62
N GLY A 72 -9.47 4.92 -2.93
CA GLY A 72 -9.66 3.90 -3.95
C GLY A 72 -8.35 3.21 -4.31
N PHE A 73 -7.53 3.86 -5.13
CA PHE A 73 -6.36 3.21 -5.74
C PHE A 73 -5.37 2.70 -4.69
N LEU A 74 -4.92 3.56 -3.79
CA LEU A 74 -3.94 3.15 -2.77
C LEU A 74 -4.56 2.23 -1.73
N GLY A 75 -5.83 2.43 -1.41
CA GLY A 75 -6.56 1.52 -0.53
C GLY A 75 -6.71 0.12 -1.12
N GLY A 76 -6.92 0.02 -2.43
CA GLY A 76 -6.99 -1.27 -3.13
C GLY A 76 -5.63 -1.91 -3.35
N LEU A 77 -4.61 -1.09 -3.58
CA LEU A 77 -3.24 -1.58 -3.79
C LEU A 77 -2.64 -2.17 -2.52
N THR A 78 -2.80 -1.50 -1.38
CA THR A 78 -2.26 -1.94 -0.10
C THR A 78 -3.19 -2.95 0.57
N THR A 79 -2.63 -3.77 1.45
CA THR A 79 -3.43 -4.81 2.11
C THR A 79 -2.94 -5.09 3.52
N PHE A 80 -3.79 -4.84 4.48
CA PHE A 80 -3.55 -5.26 5.85
C PHE A 80 -3.97 -6.72 6.05
N SER A 81 -5.04 -7.16 5.38
CA SER A 81 -5.58 -8.49 5.56
C SER A 81 -4.63 -9.59 5.09
N SER A 82 -4.01 -9.42 3.92
CA SER A 82 -3.03 -10.39 3.43
C SER A 82 -1.80 -10.44 4.34
N PHE A 83 -1.31 -9.28 4.75
CA PHE A 83 -0.20 -9.16 5.70
C PHE A 83 -0.54 -9.87 7.02
N SER A 84 -1.72 -9.63 7.56
CA SER A 84 -2.18 -10.25 8.80
C SER A 84 -2.22 -11.78 8.69
N ALA A 85 -2.77 -12.28 7.57
CA ALA A 85 -2.86 -13.72 7.32
C ALA A 85 -1.46 -14.34 7.23
N GLU A 86 -0.50 -13.64 6.61
CA GLU A 86 0.87 -14.13 6.48
C GLU A 86 1.55 -14.23 7.84
N VAL A 87 1.40 -13.21 8.67
CA VAL A 87 2.01 -13.19 10.02
C VAL A 87 1.42 -14.33 10.87
N VAL A 88 0.09 -14.46 10.88
CA VAL A 88 -0.57 -15.54 11.63
C VAL A 88 -0.14 -16.90 11.08
N GLY A 89 0.01 -17.04 9.77
CA GLY A 89 0.50 -18.26 9.16
C GLY A 89 1.89 -18.66 9.68
N PHE A 90 2.81 -17.71 9.80
CA PHE A 90 4.12 -17.96 10.41
C PHE A 90 3.98 -18.42 11.86
N ILE A 91 3.12 -17.76 12.63
CA ILE A 91 2.89 -18.12 14.04
C ILE A 91 2.35 -19.56 14.13
N GLN A 92 1.39 -19.91 13.28
CA GLN A 92 0.80 -21.25 13.29
C GLN A 92 1.80 -22.35 12.97
N ARG A 93 2.82 -22.04 12.18
CA ARG A 93 3.90 -22.99 11.86
C ARG A 93 5.03 -22.97 12.88
N GLY A 94 4.91 -22.17 13.94
CA GLY A 94 5.96 -22.03 14.94
C GLY A 94 7.14 -21.19 14.49
N GLU A 95 7.01 -20.45 13.39
CA GLU A 95 8.08 -19.62 12.81
C GLU A 95 7.99 -18.19 13.36
N PHE A 96 8.21 -18.06 14.66
CA PHE A 96 7.99 -16.77 15.34
C PHE A 96 8.96 -15.67 14.89
N THR A 97 10.20 -16.04 14.55
CA THR A 97 11.18 -15.07 14.03
C THR A 97 10.71 -14.47 12.71
N TRP A 98 10.19 -15.30 11.81
CA TRP A 98 9.66 -14.81 10.53
C TRP A 98 8.37 -14.01 10.72
N ALA A 99 7.54 -14.40 11.69
CA ALA A 99 6.32 -13.64 12.01
C ALA A 99 6.69 -12.23 12.48
N LEU A 100 7.61 -12.12 13.43
CA LEU A 100 8.05 -10.83 13.94
C LEU A 100 8.76 -10.02 12.86
N GLY A 101 9.64 -10.66 12.08
CA GLY A 101 10.35 -9.99 10.99
C GLY A 101 9.41 -9.43 9.95
N THR A 102 8.40 -10.20 9.54
CA THR A 102 7.39 -9.74 8.58
C THR A 102 6.60 -8.57 9.14
N ALA A 103 6.15 -8.67 10.40
CA ALA A 103 5.39 -7.61 11.05
C ALA A 103 6.19 -6.32 11.10
N MET A 104 7.45 -6.39 11.53
CA MET A 104 8.31 -5.21 11.64
C MET A 104 8.66 -4.63 10.27
N LEU A 105 8.93 -5.48 9.29
CA LEU A 105 9.28 -5.04 7.94
C LEU A 105 8.12 -4.26 7.29
N HIS A 106 6.91 -4.80 7.36
CA HIS A 106 5.74 -4.11 6.81
C HIS A 106 5.47 -2.81 7.58
N LEU A 107 5.48 -2.84 8.91
CA LEU A 107 5.15 -1.67 9.72
C LEU A 107 6.19 -0.57 9.56
N VAL A 108 7.45 -0.88 9.88
CA VAL A 108 8.52 0.13 9.85
C VAL A 108 8.79 0.56 8.41
N GLY A 109 8.86 -0.40 7.49
CA GLY A 109 9.10 -0.10 6.08
C GLY A 109 8.04 0.82 5.49
N SER A 110 6.77 0.54 5.76
CA SER A 110 5.68 1.38 5.27
C SER A 110 5.74 2.79 5.85
N LEU A 111 5.97 2.91 7.15
CA LEU A 111 6.06 4.22 7.80
C LEU A 111 7.24 5.04 7.27
N VAL A 112 8.40 4.41 7.10
CA VAL A 112 9.58 5.08 6.56
C VAL A 112 9.31 5.55 5.13
N LEU A 113 8.73 4.68 4.29
CA LEU A 113 8.45 5.02 2.90
C LEU A 113 7.39 6.12 2.78
N THR A 114 6.38 6.11 3.64
CA THR A 114 5.39 7.19 3.67
C THR A 114 6.06 8.52 3.98
N PHE A 115 6.94 8.53 4.98
CA PHE A 115 7.70 9.73 5.33
C PHE A 115 8.59 10.18 4.16
N LEU A 116 9.26 9.23 3.51
CA LEU A 116 10.09 9.54 2.34
C LEU A 116 9.26 10.09 1.17
N GLY A 117 8.05 9.59 0.99
CA GLY A 117 7.13 10.12 -0.03
C GLY A 117 6.79 11.58 0.23
N ILE A 118 6.50 11.92 1.48
CA ILE A 118 6.24 13.31 1.86
C ILE A 118 7.48 14.16 1.60
N LEU A 119 8.66 13.70 1.99
CA LEU A 119 9.90 14.44 1.75
C LEU A 119 10.19 14.61 0.27
N THR A 120 9.92 13.58 -0.54
CA THR A 120 10.10 13.66 -1.99
C THR A 120 9.24 14.77 -2.57
N TYR A 121 7.98 14.84 -2.18
CA TYR A 121 7.10 15.90 -2.66
C TYR A 121 7.64 17.28 -2.24
N GLN A 122 8.05 17.42 -0.99
CA GLN A 122 8.57 18.70 -0.48
C GLN A 122 9.83 19.14 -1.22
N ALA A 123 10.68 18.20 -1.64
CA ALA A 123 11.88 18.50 -2.39
C ALA A 123 11.60 18.92 -3.83
N LEU A 124 10.50 18.47 -4.40
CA LEU A 124 10.16 18.70 -5.81
C LEU A 124 9.23 19.90 -6.03
N LYS A 125 8.57 20.37 -4.97
CA LYS A 125 7.62 21.49 -5.12
C LYS A 125 8.32 22.83 -5.27
#